data_002083d81639d8a1177e2b11542dc5ee
#
_entry.id   002083d81639d8a1177e2b11542dc5ee
#
_cell.length_a   1.000
_cell.length_b   1.000
_cell.length_c   1.000
_cell.angle_alpha   90.00
_cell.angle_beta   90.00
_cell.angle_gamma   90.00
#
_symmetry.space_group_name_H-M   'P 1'
#
loop_
_entity.id
_entity.type
_entity.pdbx_description
1 polymer ?
#
loop_
_entity_poly.entity_id
_entity_poly.type
_entity_poly.pdbx_seq_one_letter_code
_entity_poly.pdbx_strand_id
1 'polypeptide(L)'
;MEQKFCQSCGMPLNPANSGTNADGSISEDYCGYCYKDGVFLQDFNMSQMIEFCVQFTDQINKETGWNLTPEQAKAQMRKIFPTLKRWKEKDNRTLEEKATALLVQCENVTVASIDANGYPRPVQMSKIRAIGFQDVWMATRADSVKVNDFKANDKAGLCYDHYGDSVALRGTVKVVTDDVTRMEMWQDWFIHHFPDGPSDLNYVLLHFTGMEATFWINGEFFHKQINEV
;
A
#
# COMPACT_ATOMS: atom_id res chain seq x y z
N MET A 1 2.95 1.20 -41.42
CA MET A 1 2.19 0.46 -40.38
C MET A 1 2.11 1.36 -39.18
N GLU A 2 0.95 1.48 -38.54
CA GLU A 2 0.77 2.28 -37.35
C GLU A 2 1.50 1.64 -36.17
N GLN A 3 2.28 2.42 -35.41
CA GLN A 3 3.03 1.92 -34.26
C GLN A 3 2.03 1.47 -33.17
N LYS A 4 2.05 0.18 -32.82
CA LYS A 4 1.28 -0.36 -31.70
C LYS A 4 2.03 -0.13 -30.38
N PHE A 5 1.29 0.03 -29.29
CA PHE A 5 1.82 0.21 -27.94
C PHE A 5 1.21 -0.80 -26.97
N CYS A 6 2.01 -1.24 -26.03
CA CYS A 6 1.55 -2.14 -24.97
C CYS A 6 0.41 -1.49 -24.17
N GLN A 7 -0.72 -2.16 -24.13
CA GLN A 7 -1.95 -1.69 -23.46
C GLN A 7 -1.90 -1.81 -21.91
N SER A 8 -0.70 -2.05 -21.36
CA SER A 8 -0.43 -2.08 -19.93
C SER A 8 0.59 -1.00 -19.52
N CYS A 9 1.78 -0.97 -20.14
CA CYS A 9 2.87 -0.05 -19.78
C CYS A 9 3.17 1.03 -20.81
N GLY A 10 2.50 1.01 -21.97
CA GLY A 10 2.65 2.04 -23.00
C GLY A 10 3.94 1.92 -23.85
N MET A 11 4.80 0.90 -23.65
CA MET A 11 6.00 0.73 -24.48
C MET A 11 5.61 0.37 -25.92
N PRO A 12 6.44 0.76 -26.93
CA PRO A 12 6.24 0.33 -28.31
C PRO A 12 6.25 -1.19 -28.45
N LEU A 13 5.25 -1.75 -29.15
CA LEU A 13 5.15 -3.18 -29.43
C LEU A 13 5.75 -3.52 -30.79
N ASN A 14 6.46 -4.65 -30.81
CA ASN A 14 6.91 -5.33 -32.02
C ASN A 14 6.85 -6.85 -31.77
N PRO A 15 6.97 -7.69 -32.82
CA PRO A 15 6.90 -9.15 -32.66
C PRO A 15 7.94 -9.75 -31.70
N ALA A 16 9.09 -9.08 -31.52
CA ALA A 16 10.17 -9.58 -30.66
C ALA A 16 9.94 -9.32 -29.17
N ASN A 17 9.10 -8.33 -28.82
CA ASN A 17 8.82 -7.98 -27.43
C ASN A 17 7.35 -8.21 -27.02
N SER A 18 6.51 -8.75 -27.91
CA SER A 18 5.12 -9.08 -27.59
C SER A 18 5.03 -10.25 -26.60
N GLY A 19 4.00 -10.22 -25.75
CA GLY A 19 3.65 -11.31 -24.85
C GLY A 19 2.91 -12.45 -25.56
N THR A 20 2.46 -13.45 -24.78
CA THR A 20 1.71 -14.61 -25.29
C THR A 20 0.34 -14.72 -24.63
N ASN A 21 -0.65 -15.11 -25.43
CA ASN A 21 -1.98 -15.46 -24.97
C ASN A 21 -2.01 -16.88 -24.38
N ALA A 22 -3.11 -17.27 -23.72
CA ALA A 22 -3.27 -18.59 -23.09
C ALA A 22 -3.19 -19.76 -24.10
N ASP A 23 -3.48 -19.51 -25.37
CA ASP A 23 -3.37 -20.49 -26.46
C ASP A 23 -1.97 -20.55 -27.11
N GLY A 24 -1.01 -19.77 -26.58
CA GLY A 24 0.36 -19.66 -27.09
C GLY A 24 0.51 -18.69 -28.27
N SER A 25 -0.55 -18.08 -28.77
CA SER A 25 -0.46 -17.05 -29.82
C SER A 25 0.18 -15.76 -29.28
N ILE A 26 0.76 -14.97 -30.21
CA ILE A 26 1.36 -13.67 -29.86
C ILE A 26 0.26 -12.69 -29.47
N SER A 27 0.43 -12.00 -28.32
CA SER A 27 -0.48 -10.95 -27.91
C SER A 27 -0.29 -9.69 -28.78
N GLU A 28 -1.38 -9.19 -29.33
CA GLU A 28 -1.38 -7.93 -30.08
C GLU A 28 -1.47 -6.69 -29.19
N ASP A 29 -1.80 -6.88 -27.91
CA ASP A 29 -2.10 -5.81 -26.97
C ASP A 29 -1.00 -5.61 -25.91
N TYR A 30 -0.25 -6.65 -25.54
CA TYR A 30 0.63 -6.60 -24.38
C TYR A 30 2.04 -7.09 -24.67
N CYS A 31 3.04 -6.45 -24.06
CA CYS A 31 4.42 -6.90 -24.16
C CYS A 31 4.71 -8.08 -23.22
N GLY A 32 5.78 -8.84 -23.49
CA GLY A 32 6.22 -9.99 -22.70
C GLY A 32 6.71 -9.65 -21.29
N TYR A 33 6.96 -8.38 -20.98
CA TYR A 33 7.26 -7.92 -19.62
C TYR A 33 6.01 -7.71 -18.78
N CYS A 34 4.87 -7.50 -19.42
CA CYS A 34 3.58 -7.29 -18.74
C CYS A 34 2.69 -8.52 -18.72
N TYR A 35 2.76 -9.36 -19.80
CA TYR A 35 1.75 -10.38 -20.04
C TYR A 35 2.37 -11.61 -20.71
N LYS A 36 2.10 -12.79 -20.15
CA LYS A 36 2.60 -14.07 -20.66
C LYS A 36 1.61 -15.19 -20.36
N ASP A 37 1.45 -16.09 -21.31
CA ASP A 37 0.60 -17.28 -21.21
C ASP A 37 -0.83 -16.96 -20.72
N GLY A 38 -1.37 -15.82 -21.17
CA GLY A 38 -2.73 -15.39 -20.85
C GLY A 38 -2.89 -14.66 -19.53
N VAL A 39 -1.81 -14.38 -18.79
CA VAL A 39 -1.88 -13.72 -17.46
C VAL A 39 -0.95 -12.53 -17.36
N PHE A 40 -1.33 -11.53 -16.57
CA PHE A 40 -0.42 -10.46 -16.21
C PHE A 40 0.65 -10.95 -15.23
N LEU A 41 1.91 -10.59 -15.50
CA LEU A 41 3.06 -11.00 -14.68
C LEU A 41 3.15 -10.25 -13.35
N GLN A 42 2.52 -9.06 -13.27
CA GLN A 42 2.46 -8.23 -12.06
C GLN A 42 1.00 -7.93 -11.73
N ASP A 43 0.64 -8.12 -10.48
CA ASP A 43 -0.67 -7.70 -9.93
C ASP A 43 -0.60 -6.25 -9.44
N PHE A 44 -0.10 -5.36 -10.32
CA PHE A 44 0.01 -3.94 -10.02
C PHE A 44 -1.32 -3.23 -10.29
N ASN A 45 -1.66 -2.26 -9.44
CA ASN A 45 -2.58 -1.21 -9.81
C ASN A 45 -1.91 -0.20 -10.78
N MET A 46 -2.67 0.74 -11.31
CA MET A 46 -2.15 1.72 -12.28
C MET A 46 -1.02 2.59 -11.68
N SER A 47 -1.16 3.04 -10.43
CA SER A 47 -0.14 3.86 -9.76
C SER A 47 1.15 3.08 -9.55
N GLN A 48 1.07 1.82 -9.13
CA GLN A 48 2.22 0.93 -8.97
C GLN A 48 2.95 0.70 -10.30
N MET A 49 2.19 0.49 -11.38
CA MET A 49 2.78 0.34 -12.71
C MET A 49 3.49 1.62 -13.16
N ILE A 50 2.94 2.81 -12.88
CA ILE A 50 3.60 4.09 -13.19
C ILE A 50 4.93 4.20 -12.43
N GLU A 51 4.94 3.95 -11.11
CA GLU A 51 6.16 4.00 -10.29
C GLU A 51 7.23 2.99 -10.77
N PHE A 52 6.78 1.81 -11.19
CA PHE A 52 7.67 0.82 -11.79
C PHE A 52 8.25 1.29 -13.13
N CYS A 53 7.41 1.84 -14.03
CA CYS A 53 7.85 2.27 -15.36
C CYS A 53 8.77 3.50 -15.31
N VAL A 54 8.61 4.40 -14.35
CA VAL A 54 9.46 5.59 -14.17
C VAL A 54 10.94 5.24 -14.00
N GLN A 55 11.25 4.09 -13.41
CA GLN A 55 12.63 3.61 -13.24
C GLN A 55 13.35 3.38 -14.58
N PHE A 56 12.62 3.23 -15.68
CA PHE A 56 13.13 3.02 -17.02
C PHE A 56 13.12 4.29 -17.89
N THR A 57 13.04 5.48 -17.29
CA THR A 57 12.94 6.77 -18.01
C THR A 57 14.08 6.94 -19.02
N ASP A 58 15.32 6.58 -18.68
CA ASP A 58 16.47 6.70 -19.58
C ASP A 58 16.32 5.81 -20.82
N GLN A 59 15.81 4.58 -20.65
CA GLN A 59 15.53 3.68 -21.75
C GLN A 59 14.39 4.21 -22.63
N ILE A 60 13.33 4.73 -22.02
CA ILE A 60 12.21 5.35 -22.73
C ILE A 60 12.71 6.53 -23.58
N ASN A 61 13.53 7.40 -23.01
CA ASN A 61 14.13 8.54 -23.73
C ASN A 61 14.95 8.07 -24.94
N LYS A 62 15.76 7.02 -24.75
CA LYS A 62 16.59 6.46 -25.82
C LYS A 62 15.77 5.86 -26.97
N GLU A 63 14.67 5.16 -26.66
CA GLU A 63 13.82 4.50 -27.65
C GLU A 63 12.85 5.46 -28.35
N THR A 64 12.41 6.52 -27.67
CA THR A 64 11.44 7.48 -28.21
C THR A 64 12.08 8.76 -28.77
N GLY A 65 13.36 9.00 -28.46
CA GLY A 65 14.02 10.27 -28.75
C GLY A 65 13.58 11.42 -27.84
N TRP A 66 12.87 11.14 -26.78
CA TRP A 66 12.44 12.14 -25.78
C TRP A 66 13.59 12.47 -24.82
N ASN A 67 13.42 13.55 -24.07
CA ASN A 67 14.37 13.96 -23.02
C ASN A 67 13.59 14.34 -21.76
N LEU A 68 12.87 13.37 -21.21
CA LEU A 68 12.04 13.55 -20.03
C LEU A 68 12.87 13.32 -18.77
N THR A 69 12.60 14.13 -17.72
CA THR A 69 12.98 13.76 -16.35
C THR A 69 12.04 12.67 -15.83
N PRO A 70 12.43 11.92 -14.77
CA PRO A 70 11.53 10.95 -14.14
C PRO A 70 10.17 11.54 -13.77
N GLU A 71 10.12 12.77 -13.23
CA GLU A 71 8.89 13.48 -12.87
C GLU A 71 8.03 13.79 -14.09
N GLN A 72 8.65 14.22 -15.19
CA GLN A 72 7.96 14.48 -16.45
C GLN A 72 7.43 13.18 -17.07
N ALA A 73 8.22 12.10 -17.07
CA ALA A 73 7.79 10.78 -17.51
C ALA A 73 6.58 10.28 -16.69
N LYS A 74 6.63 10.41 -15.37
CA LYS A 74 5.53 10.09 -14.45
C LYS A 74 4.26 10.89 -14.76
N ALA A 75 4.40 12.20 -14.98
CA ALA A 75 3.27 13.06 -15.35
C ALA A 75 2.65 12.67 -16.70
N GLN A 76 3.48 12.27 -17.66
CA GLN A 76 3.03 11.77 -18.96
C GLN A 76 2.29 10.43 -18.84
N MET A 77 2.85 9.49 -18.08
CA MET A 77 2.21 8.19 -17.82
C MET A 77 0.85 8.34 -17.14
N ARG A 78 0.70 9.23 -16.17
CA ARG A 78 -0.59 9.54 -15.52
C ARG A 78 -1.66 10.03 -16.49
N LYS A 79 -1.28 10.66 -17.61
CA LYS A 79 -2.21 11.09 -18.66
C LYS A 79 -2.57 9.97 -19.62
N ILE A 80 -1.59 9.10 -19.94
CA ILE A 80 -1.73 8.07 -20.97
C ILE A 80 -2.34 6.79 -20.40
N PHE A 81 -1.88 6.31 -19.24
CA PHE A 81 -2.27 5.01 -18.70
C PHE A 81 -3.79 4.82 -18.56
N PRO A 82 -4.57 5.81 -18.10
CA PRO A 82 -6.03 5.68 -18.06
C PRO A 82 -6.68 5.38 -19.42
N THR A 83 -5.97 5.62 -20.54
CA THR A 83 -6.47 5.34 -21.89
C THR A 83 -6.14 3.93 -22.38
N LEU A 84 -5.24 3.20 -21.70
CA LEU A 84 -4.80 1.85 -22.07
C LEU A 84 -5.82 0.79 -21.63
N LYS A 85 -5.96 -0.30 -22.40
CA LYS A 85 -6.98 -1.34 -22.16
C LYS A 85 -6.95 -1.91 -20.75
N ARG A 86 -5.77 -2.26 -20.21
CA ARG A 86 -5.62 -2.81 -18.86
C ARG A 86 -6.24 -1.92 -17.78
N TRP A 87 -6.14 -0.61 -17.94
CA TRP A 87 -6.58 0.37 -16.94
C TRP A 87 -7.97 0.96 -17.23
N LYS A 88 -8.49 0.72 -18.45
CA LYS A 88 -9.88 1.07 -18.79
C LYS A 88 -10.91 0.12 -18.19
N GLU A 89 -10.53 -1.14 -17.96
CA GLU A 89 -11.36 -2.05 -17.19
C GLU A 89 -11.45 -1.46 -15.79
N LYS A 90 -12.63 -0.97 -15.44
CA LYS A 90 -12.89 -0.39 -14.12
C LYS A 90 -12.48 -1.43 -13.09
N ASP A 91 -11.49 -1.10 -12.26
CA ASP A 91 -11.28 -1.81 -11.01
C ASP A 91 -12.58 -1.69 -10.20
N ASN A 92 -13.41 -2.73 -10.27
CA ASN A 92 -14.74 -2.76 -9.64
C ASN A 92 -14.67 -2.93 -8.12
N ARG A 93 -13.44 -3.04 -7.55
CA ARG A 93 -13.27 -3.07 -6.10
C ARG A 93 -13.77 -1.77 -5.50
N THR A 94 -14.44 -1.89 -4.38
CA THR A 94 -14.83 -0.72 -3.57
C THR A 94 -13.58 0.02 -3.08
N LEU A 95 -13.75 1.25 -2.61
CA LEU A 95 -12.66 2.05 -2.05
C LEU A 95 -12.03 1.34 -0.84
N GLU A 96 -12.84 0.70 -0.02
CA GLU A 96 -12.45 -0.08 1.15
C GLU A 96 -11.65 -1.33 0.77
N GLU A 97 -12.05 -2.03 -0.29
CA GLU A 97 -11.30 -3.19 -0.81
C GLU A 97 -9.94 -2.78 -1.36
N LYS A 98 -9.85 -1.62 -2.04
CA LYS A 98 -8.58 -1.04 -2.51
C LYS A 98 -7.68 -0.66 -1.35
N ALA A 99 -8.22 0.01 -0.33
CA ALA A 99 -7.50 0.40 0.88
C ALA A 99 -7.01 -0.83 1.67
N THR A 100 -7.84 -1.89 1.75
CA THR A 100 -7.46 -3.16 2.38
C THR A 100 -6.30 -3.81 1.61
N ALA A 101 -6.37 -3.87 0.29
CA ALA A 101 -5.31 -4.42 -0.55
C ALA A 101 -4.00 -3.61 -0.41
N LEU A 102 -4.10 -2.27 -0.29
CA LEU A 102 -2.96 -1.40 -0.02
C LEU A 102 -2.32 -1.73 1.34
N LEU A 103 -3.12 -1.84 2.40
CA LEU A 103 -2.64 -2.15 3.75
C LEU A 103 -1.95 -3.53 3.81
N VAL A 104 -2.44 -4.51 3.05
CA VAL A 104 -1.79 -5.84 2.98
C VAL A 104 -0.35 -5.74 2.48
N GLN A 105 -0.07 -4.85 1.52
CA GLN A 105 1.27 -4.64 0.95
C GLN A 105 2.20 -3.83 1.87
N CYS A 106 1.67 -3.14 2.88
CA CYS A 106 2.46 -2.36 3.83
C CYS A 106 2.96 -3.26 4.97
N GLU A 107 4.27 -3.41 5.14
CA GLU A 107 4.86 -4.06 6.32
C GLU A 107 4.74 -3.15 7.56
N ASN A 108 4.90 -1.86 7.34
CA ASN A 108 4.89 -0.85 8.39
C ASN A 108 3.75 0.15 8.19
N VAL A 109 3.31 0.71 9.30
CA VAL A 109 2.36 1.82 9.36
C VAL A 109 2.91 2.93 10.24
N THR A 110 2.51 4.17 10.00
CA THR A 110 2.81 5.29 10.91
C THR A 110 1.63 5.51 11.83
N VAL A 111 1.82 5.34 13.13
CA VAL A 111 0.80 5.66 14.15
C VAL A 111 1.22 6.90 14.92
N ALA A 112 0.29 7.80 15.22
CA ALA A 112 0.53 9.01 15.99
C ALA A 112 -0.32 9.01 17.27
N SER A 113 0.36 9.11 18.43
CA SER A 113 -0.26 9.44 19.72
C SER A 113 -0.31 10.96 19.91
N ILE A 114 -1.06 11.43 20.91
CA ILE A 114 -1.08 12.83 21.33
C ILE A 114 -0.36 12.92 22.69
N ASP A 115 0.69 13.71 22.75
CA ASP A 115 1.46 13.89 23.99
C ASP A 115 0.71 14.77 25.03
N ALA A 116 1.27 14.89 26.22
CA ALA A 116 0.68 15.68 27.33
C ALA A 116 0.54 17.19 27.00
N ASN A 117 1.26 17.70 26.00
CA ASN A 117 1.18 19.08 25.54
C ASN A 117 0.22 19.26 24.35
N GLY A 118 -0.43 18.17 23.89
CA GLY A 118 -1.37 18.20 22.76
C GLY A 118 -0.69 18.06 21.39
N TYR A 119 0.60 17.75 21.32
CA TYR A 119 1.31 17.56 20.04
C TYR A 119 1.18 16.11 19.54
N PRO A 120 0.98 15.90 18.24
CA PRO A 120 1.04 14.57 17.64
C PRO A 120 2.46 14.03 17.67
N ARG A 121 2.62 12.77 18.05
CA ARG A 121 3.88 12.03 18.08
C ARG A 121 3.81 10.85 17.11
N PRO A 122 4.15 11.06 15.82
CA PRO A 122 4.15 9.98 14.84
C PRO A 122 5.36 9.06 15.04
N VAL A 123 5.12 7.75 14.94
CA VAL A 123 6.17 6.71 14.94
C VAL A 123 5.83 5.64 13.93
N GLN A 124 6.84 5.11 13.26
CA GLN A 124 6.68 3.97 12.38
C GLN A 124 6.68 2.67 13.19
N MET A 125 5.75 1.78 12.89
CA MET A 125 5.60 0.50 13.58
C MET A 125 5.29 -0.62 12.59
N SER A 126 5.83 -1.81 12.85
CA SER A 126 5.47 -3.00 12.09
C SER A 126 4.02 -3.40 12.40
N LYS A 127 3.24 -3.58 11.34
CA LYS A 127 1.91 -4.14 11.41
C LYS A 127 2.02 -5.66 11.61
N ILE A 128 1.37 -6.19 12.62
CA ILE A 128 1.34 -7.63 12.89
C ILE A 128 0.08 -8.31 12.38
N ARG A 129 -1.04 -7.58 12.37
CA ARG A 129 -2.33 -8.04 11.84
C ARG A 129 -3.15 -6.84 11.40
N ALA A 130 -4.00 -7.04 10.40
CA ALA A 130 -5.03 -6.07 10.02
C ALA A 130 -6.34 -6.81 9.68
N ILE A 131 -7.48 -6.17 9.96
CA ILE A 131 -8.81 -6.62 9.57
C ILE A 131 -9.45 -5.49 8.77
N GLY A 132 -9.68 -5.72 7.47
CA GLY A 132 -10.03 -4.64 6.56
C GLY A 132 -8.92 -3.60 6.46
N PHE A 133 -9.29 -2.35 6.20
CA PHE A 133 -8.36 -1.22 5.98
C PHE A 133 -8.15 -0.35 7.24
N GLN A 134 -8.92 -0.57 8.30
CA GLN A 134 -9.08 0.36 9.43
C GLN A 134 -8.76 -0.23 10.81
N ASP A 135 -8.64 -1.55 10.92
CA ASP A 135 -8.35 -2.25 12.17
C ASP A 135 -6.93 -2.82 12.09
N VAL A 136 -6.03 -2.28 12.92
CA VAL A 136 -4.60 -2.57 12.82
C VAL A 136 -4.00 -2.89 14.19
N TRP A 137 -3.27 -4.01 14.25
CA TRP A 137 -2.58 -4.48 15.43
C TRP A 137 -1.07 -4.31 15.29
N MET A 138 -0.44 -3.82 16.35
CA MET A 138 0.99 -3.56 16.43
C MET A 138 1.52 -4.00 17.79
N ALA A 139 2.78 -4.43 17.87
CA ALA A 139 3.44 -4.79 19.12
C ALA A 139 4.43 -3.71 19.57
N THR A 140 4.55 -3.48 20.87
CA THR A 140 5.52 -2.54 21.43
C THR A 140 5.89 -2.87 22.88
N ARG A 141 6.90 -2.17 23.40
CA ARG A 141 7.28 -2.27 24.82
C ARG A 141 6.32 -1.46 25.69
N ALA A 142 5.98 -2.00 26.85
CA ALA A 142 5.09 -1.39 27.85
C ALA A 142 5.62 -0.05 28.38
N ASP A 143 6.96 0.12 28.44
CA ASP A 143 7.64 1.33 28.90
C ASP A 143 7.81 2.40 27.81
N SER A 144 7.33 2.17 26.58
CA SER A 144 7.46 3.14 25.50
C SER A 144 6.57 4.38 25.74
N VAL A 145 7.09 5.55 25.33
CA VAL A 145 6.39 6.85 25.52
C VAL A 145 4.99 6.83 24.94
N LYS A 146 4.79 6.28 23.74
CA LYS A 146 3.48 6.18 23.09
C LYS A 146 2.46 5.35 23.86
N VAL A 147 2.90 4.35 24.64
CA VAL A 147 2.00 3.57 25.50
C VAL A 147 1.45 4.44 26.63
N ASN A 148 2.29 5.30 27.22
CA ASN A 148 1.84 6.26 28.21
C ASN A 148 0.91 7.31 27.62
N ASP A 149 1.23 7.82 26.42
CA ASP A 149 0.36 8.75 25.70
C ASP A 149 -1.03 8.11 25.47
N PHE A 150 -1.10 6.87 24.94
CA PHE A 150 -2.36 6.18 24.65
C PHE A 150 -3.15 5.78 25.91
N LYS A 151 -2.49 5.52 27.03
CA LYS A 151 -3.18 5.31 28.33
C LYS A 151 -3.83 6.59 28.84
N ALA A 152 -3.25 7.76 28.52
CA ALA A 152 -3.78 9.06 28.91
C ALA A 152 -4.84 9.59 27.94
N ASN A 153 -4.64 9.33 26.64
CA ASN A 153 -5.52 9.80 25.56
C ASN A 153 -5.48 8.78 24.42
N ASP A 154 -6.59 8.10 24.21
CA ASP A 154 -6.72 7.02 23.21
C ASP A 154 -6.81 7.52 21.76
N LYS A 155 -6.97 8.83 21.53
CA LYS A 155 -7.06 9.40 20.19
C LYS A 155 -5.77 9.19 19.41
N ALA A 156 -5.91 8.74 18.19
CA ALA A 156 -4.79 8.38 17.32
C ALA A 156 -5.01 8.75 15.86
N GLY A 157 -3.91 9.04 15.17
CA GLY A 157 -3.82 8.98 13.73
C GLY A 157 -3.07 7.74 13.29
N LEU A 158 -3.44 7.14 12.16
CA LEU A 158 -2.68 6.07 11.53
C LEU A 158 -2.60 6.33 10.03
N CYS A 159 -1.42 6.15 9.44
CA CYS A 159 -1.20 6.32 8.01
C CYS A 159 -0.39 5.16 7.45
N TYR A 160 -0.73 4.74 6.24
CA TYR A 160 0.03 3.80 5.44
C TYR A 160 -0.01 4.21 3.98
N ASP A 161 1.06 3.89 3.26
CA ASP A 161 1.21 4.23 1.86
C ASP A 161 2.03 3.17 1.10
N HIS A 162 1.77 3.06 -0.18
CA HIS A 162 2.51 2.19 -1.08
C HIS A 162 2.38 2.68 -2.52
N TYR A 163 3.53 2.88 -3.20
CA TYR A 163 3.61 3.32 -4.60
C TYR A 163 2.72 4.50 -4.99
N GLY A 164 2.61 5.50 -4.10
CA GLY A 164 1.90 6.74 -4.36
C GLY A 164 0.41 6.75 -4.01
N ASP A 165 -0.18 5.60 -3.67
CA ASP A 165 -1.47 5.52 -3.00
C ASP A 165 -1.27 5.60 -1.48
N SER A 166 -2.19 6.23 -0.77
CA SER A 166 -2.11 6.37 0.69
C SER A 166 -3.47 6.42 1.35
N VAL A 167 -3.50 6.00 2.61
CA VAL A 167 -4.67 6.14 3.48
C VAL A 167 -4.24 6.73 4.80
N ALA A 168 -4.92 7.78 5.22
CA ALA A 168 -4.77 8.40 6.53
C ALA A 168 -6.06 8.21 7.32
N LEU A 169 -5.94 7.67 8.53
CA LEU A 169 -7.06 7.35 9.42
C LEU A 169 -7.00 8.20 10.68
N ARG A 170 -8.16 8.62 11.17
CA ARG A 170 -8.35 9.05 12.56
C ARG A 170 -9.14 7.99 13.29
N GLY A 171 -8.78 7.73 14.54
CA GLY A 171 -9.42 6.70 15.33
C GLY A 171 -8.92 6.68 16.77
N THR A 172 -8.99 5.52 17.38
CA THR A 172 -8.51 5.29 18.74
C THR A 172 -7.55 4.12 18.82
N VAL A 173 -6.69 4.14 19.84
CA VAL A 173 -5.79 3.02 20.17
C VAL A 173 -6.10 2.51 21.56
N LYS A 174 -6.40 1.22 21.66
CA LYS A 174 -6.45 0.49 22.92
C LYS A 174 -5.11 -0.18 23.20
N VAL A 175 -4.57 0.05 24.39
CA VAL A 175 -3.41 -0.72 24.89
C VAL A 175 -3.94 -2.05 25.45
N VAL A 176 -3.50 -3.16 24.85
CA VAL A 176 -3.98 -4.51 25.18
C VAL A 176 -2.88 -5.27 25.91
N THR A 177 -3.21 -5.78 27.10
CA THR A 177 -2.26 -6.45 28.01
C THR A 177 -2.75 -7.81 28.49
N ASP A 178 -3.94 -8.25 28.04
CA ASP A 178 -4.46 -9.57 28.44
C ASP A 178 -3.67 -10.70 27.77
N ASP A 179 -3.42 -11.76 28.52
CA ASP A 179 -2.54 -12.84 28.13
C ASP A 179 -3.06 -13.64 26.93
N VAL A 180 -4.38 -13.79 26.80
CA VAL A 180 -4.99 -14.57 25.70
C VAL A 180 -4.69 -13.88 24.38
N THR A 181 -5.02 -12.59 24.25
CA THR A 181 -4.78 -11.83 23.02
C THR A 181 -3.28 -11.72 22.73
N ARG A 182 -2.44 -11.54 23.76
CA ARG A 182 -0.98 -11.48 23.58
C ARG A 182 -0.41 -12.78 23.03
N MET A 183 -0.89 -13.94 23.50
CA MET A 183 -0.50 -15.26 22.98
C MET A 183 -0.97 -15.47 21.55
N GLU A 184 -2.19 -15.10 21.21
CA GLU A 184 -2.74 -15.21 19.84
C GLU A 184 -2.01 -14.33 18.81
N MET A 185 -1.50 -13.18 19.23
CA MET A 185 -0.82 -12.21 18.37
C MET A 185 0.71 -12.39 18.36
N TRP A 186 1.23 -13.36 19.10
CA TRP A 186 2.67 -13.61 19.18
C TRP A 186 3.24 -14.00 17.82
N GLN A 187 4.42 -13.46 17.53
CA GLN A 187 5.23 -13.82 16.36
C GLN A 187 6.59 -14.32 16.85
N ASP A 188 7.12 -15.41 16.28
CA ASP A 188 8.36 -16.04 16.77
C ASP A 188 9.55 -15.09 16.82
N TRP A 189 9.64 -14.15 15.86
CA TRP A 189 10.71 -13.17 15.83
C TRP A 189 10.65 -12.14 16.98
N PHE A 190 9.53 -12.03 17.70
CA PHE A 190 9.39 -11.13 18.86
C PHE A 190 10.32 -11.55 20.00
N ILE A 191 10.77 -12.79 20.05
CA ILE A 191 11.69 -13.29 21.08
C ILE A 191 12.97 -12.45 21.20
N HIS A 192 13.41 -11.81 20.11
CA HIS A 192 14.56 -10.91 20.10
C HIS A 192 14.33 -9.61 20.87
N HIS A 193 13.06 -9.22 21.08
CA HIS A 193 12.65 -7.99 21.78
C HIS A 193 12.02 -8.29 23.13
N PHE A 194 11.46 -9.48 23.32
CA PHE A 194 10.73 -9.94 24.49
C PHE A 194 11.21 -11.35 24.89
N PRO A 195 12.36 -11.44 25.61
CA PRO A 195 13.03 -12.73 25.90
C PRO A 195 12.19 -13.72 26.70
N ASP A 196 11.23 -13.25 27.50
CA ASP A 196 10.34 -14.09 28.30
C ASP A 196 9.11 -14.59 27.49
N GLY A 197 9.12 -14.37 26.15
CA GLY A 197 8.09 -14.84 25.25
C GLY A 197 6.79 -14.05 25.36
N PRO A 198 5.62 -14.66 24.99
CA PRO A 198 4.34 -13.98 25.03
C PRO A 198 3.91 -13.54 26.44
N SER A 199 4.53 -14.09 27.48
CA SER A 199 4.30 -13.72 28.89
C SER A 199 5.19 -12.56 29.38
N ASP A 200 6.10 -12.05 28.55
CA ASP A 200 6.98 -10.93 28.90
C ASP A 200 6.14 -9.70 29.31
N LEU A 201 6.39 -9.17 30.51
CA LEU A 201 5.63 -8.01 31.03
C LEU A 201 5.86 -6.73 30.21
N ASN A 202 6.94 -6.67 29.43
CA ASN A 202 7.22 -5.56 28.53
C ASN A 202 6.52 -5.69 27.17
N TYR A 203 5.97 -6.86 26.84
CA TYR A 203 5.24 -7.07 25.60
C TYR A 203 3.79 -6.59 25.76
N VAL A 204 3.40 -5.56 25.02
CA VAL A 204 2.01 -5.09 24.94
C VAL A 204 1.62 -4.89 23.48
N LEU A 205 0.31 -4.96 23.23
CA LEU A 205 -0.25 -4.71 21.91
C LEU A 205 -0.91 -3.33 21.86
N LEU A 206 -0.84 -2.71 20.70
CA LEU A 206 -1.64 -1.55 20.35
C LEU A 206 -2.66 -1.98 19.31
N HIS A 207 -3.94 -1.84 19.63
CA HIS A 207 -5.05 -2.11 18.73
C HIS A 207 -5.65 -0.78 18.27
N PHE A 208 -5.39 -0.40 17.03
CA PHE A 208 -5.97 0.79 16.40
C PHE A 208 -7.28 0.45 15.72
N THR A 209 -8.30 1.27 15.96
CA THR A 209 -9.60 1.22 15.27
C THR A 209 -9.89 2.57 14.62
N GLY A 210 -10.05 2.56 13.29
CA GLY A 210 -10.33 3.76 12.50
C GLY A 210 -11.79 4.17 12.55
N MET A 211 -12.05 5.47 12.67
CA MET A 211 -13.39 6.09 12.70
C MET A 211 -13.63 6.98 11.48
N GLU A 212 -12.57 7.46 10.85
CA GLU A 212 -12.61 8.35 9.70
C GLU A 212 -11.40 8.08 8.81
N ALA A 213 -11.58 8.11 7.51
CA ALA A 213 -10.54 7.85 6.55
C ALA A 213 -10.45 8.94 5.49
N THR A 214 -9.22 9.27 5.13
CA THR A 214 -8.86 10.06 3.97
C THR A 214 -8.03 9.17 3.06
N PHE A 215 -8.46 9.02 1.81
CA PHE A 215 -7.84 8.16 0.82
C PHE A 215 -7.25 9.01 -0.30
N TRP A 216 -6.06 8.68 -0.74
CA TRP A 216 -5.48 9.07 -2.01
C TRP A 216 -5.19 7.77 -2.77
N ILE A 217 -6.10 7.36 -3.65
CA ILE A 217 -6.04 6.09 -4.36
C ILE A 217 -6.28 6.32 -5.85
N ASN A 218 -5.39 5.78 -6.69
CA ASN A 218 -5.44 5.95 -8.15
C ASN A 218 -5.46 7.42 -8.61
N GLY A 219 -4.84 8.33 -7.85
CA GLY A 219 -4.81 9.76 -8.16
C GLY A 219 -6.09 10.52 -7.82
N GLU A 220 -7.02 9.91 -7.10
CA GLU A 220 -8.26 10.52 -6.64
C GLU A 220 -8.29 10.65 -5.12
N PHE A 221 -8.86 11.74 -4.64
CA PHE A 221 -8.96 12.06 -3.23
C PHE A 221 -10.39 11.81 -2.73
N PHE A 222 -10.51 11.02 -1.65
CA PHE A 222 -11.77 10.71 -1.00
C PHE A 222 -11.68 10.94 0.51
N HIS A 223 -12.78 11.34 1.11
CA HIS A 223 -12.93 11.46 2.55
C HIS A 223 -14.22 10.78 3.01
N LYS A 224 -14.16 9.97 4.07
CA LYS A 224 -15.29 9.17 4.53
C LYS A 224 -15.29 8.98 6.03
N GLN A 225 -16.46 9.12 6.66
CA GLN A 225 -16.71 8.60 8.00
C GLN A 225 -16.86 7.08 7.93
N ILE A 226 -16.24 6.37 8.84
CA ILE A 226 -16.35 4.93 8.99
C ILE A 226 -17.42 4.70 10.03
N ASN A 227 -18.59 4.18 9.63
CA ASN A 227 -19.64 3.84 10.56
C ASN A 227 -19.17 2.67 11.43
N GLU A 228 -19.43 2.76 12.75
CA GLU A 228 -19.28 1.62 13.66
C GLU A 228 -20.20 0.48 13.15
N VAL A 229 -19.64 -0.74 13.04
CA VAL A 229 -20.39 -1.95 12.68
C VAL A 229 -21.05 -2.51 13.93
#